data_81de2847f25d9cfcc35b5b8ddb948c4b
#
_entry.id   81de2847f25d9cfcc35b5b8ddb948c4b
#
_cell.length_a   1.000
_cell.length_b   1.000
_cell.length_c   1.000
_cell.angle_alpha   90.00
_cell.angle_beta   90.00
_cell.angle_gamma   90.00
#
_symmetry.space_group_name_H-M   'P 1'
#
loop_
_entity.id
_entity.type
_entity.pdbx_description
1 polymer ?
#
loop_
_entity_poly.entity_id
_entity_poly.type
_entity_poly.pdbx_seq_one_letter_code
_entity_poly.pdbx_strand_id
1 'polypeptide(L)'
;MPKPDWIERPRTRFRQCRPVPFWRAAVALLLFCLPQTAGADMIAEGRAIVAEHCTRCHVVPEINPKGGIESTPSFKGMKHLADWRRRFEVFFTLPPHPALVSVAGISEERDKSRPAFVEEIKLSVDDIDRILAYVDTIEK
;
A
#
# COMPACT_ATOMS: atom_id res chain seq x y z
N MET A 1 28.48 76.27 -4.96
CA MET A 1 27.73 75.17 -5.61
C MET A 1 28.10 73.90 -4.92
N PRO A 2 27.19 73.26 -4.16
CA PRO A 2 27.45 71.95 -3.51
C PRO A 2 27.34 70.83 -4.52
N LYS A 3 28.21 69.83 -4.39
CA LYS A 3 28.23 68.60 -5.20
C LYS A 3 27.10 67.71 -4.77
N PRO A 4 26.44 66.95 -5.68
CA PRO A 4 25.35 66.08 -5.33
C PRO A 4 25.85 64.74 -4.75
N ASP A 5 25.20 64.29 -3.65
CA ASP A 5 25.50 63.15 -2.74
C ASP A 5 25.02 61.78 -3.20
N TRP A 6 25.01 61.48 -4.49
CA TRP A 6 24.43 60.20 -4.93
C TRP A 6 25.43 59.18 -5.52
N ILE A 7 26.71 59.18 -5.06
CA ILE A 7 27.72 58.20 -5.48
C ILE A 7 28.24 57.39 -4.28
N GLU A 8 27.38 56.84 -3.48
CA GLU A 8 27.75 55.71 -2.62
C GLU A 8 26.87 54.51 -2.93
N ARG A 9 27.35 53.66 -3.89
CA ARG A 9 26.79 52.36 -4.10
C ARG A 9 27.21 51.44 -2.96
N PRO A 10 26.28 50.75 -2.25
CA PRO A 10 26.66 49.76 -1.27
C PRO A 10 27.36 48.60 -1.98
N ARG A 11 28.57 48.29 -1.54
CA ARG A 11 29.31 47.09 -1.97
C ARG A 11 28.51 45.85 -1.56
N THR A 12 27.83 45.23 -2.51
CA THR A 12 27.23 43.90 -2.34
C THR A 12 28.36 42.91 -1.98
N ARG A 13 28.36 42.47 -0.73
CA ARG A 13 29.19 41.34 -0.30
C ARG A 13 28.77 40.13 -1.10
N PHE A 14 29.55 39.73 -2.09
CA PHE A 14 29.44 38.42 -2.67
C PHE A 14 29.67 37.39 -1.55
N ARG A 15 28.61 36.69 -1.14
CA ARG A 15 28.74 35.50 -0.31
C ARG A 15 29.60 34.52 -1.11
N GLN A 16 30.81 34.28 -0.68
CA GLN A 16 31.65 33.21 -1.20
C GLN A 16 30.92 31.89 -0.96
N CYS A 17 30.36 31.29 -2.01
CA CYS A 17 29.92 29.93 -2.00
C CYS A 17 31.16 29.06 -1.70
N ARG A 18 31.24 28.55 -0.47
CA ARG A 18 32.29 27.59 -0.11
C ARG A 18 32.06 26.33 -0.95
N PRO A 19 33.01 25.87 -1.74
CA PRO A 19 32.87 24.62 -2.46
C PRO A 19 32.70 23.47 -1.45
N VAL A 20 31.55 22.83 -1.46
CA VAL A 20 31.36 21.58 -0.70
C VAL A 20 32.24 20.52 -1.33
N PRO A 21 33.10 19.83 -0.56
CA PRO A 21 34.03 18.87 -1.13
C PRO A 21 33.23 17.72 -1.79
N PHE A 22 33.62 17.38 -3.02
CA PHE A 22 32.95 16.38 -3.88
C PHE A 22 32.69 15.02 -3.19
N TRP A 23 33.50 14.64 -2.22
CA TRP A 23 33.34 13.41 -1.46
C TRP A 23 32.10 13.38 -0.56
N ARG A 24 31.61 14.56 -0.08
CA ARG A 24 30.37 14.65 0.71
C ARG A 24 29.13 14.44 -0.14
N ALA A 25 29.15 14.84 -1.41
CA ALA A 25 28.06 14.59 -2.35
C ALA A 25 27.98 13.11 -2.76
N ALA A 26 29.14 12.44 -2.91
CA ALA A 26 29.20 11.02 -3.27
C ALA A 26 28.67 10.11 -2.14
N VAL A 27 28.90 10.43 -0.87
CA VAL A 27 28.39 9.65 0.27
C VAL A 27 26.87 9.81 0.41
N ALA A 28 26.31 10.99 0.11
CA ALA A 28 24.88 11.21 0.15
C ALA A 28 24.14 10.45 -0.97
N LEU A 29 24.75 10.25 -2.14
CA LEU A 29 24.15 9.51 -3.25
C LEU A 29 24.13 8.00 -3.00
N LEU A 30 25.13 7.46 -2.28
CA LEU A 30 25.20 6.02 -1.95
C LEU A 30 24.16 5.58 -0.91
N LEU A 31 23.66 6.50 -0.07
CA LEU A 31 22.64 6.19 0.93
C LEU A 31 21.22 6.09 0.33
N PHE A 32 21.00 6.58 -0.91
CA PHE A 32 19.72 6.51 -1.59
C PHE A 32 19.49 5.23 -2.42
N CYS A 33 20.52 4.39 -2.60
CA CYS A 33 20.46 3.13 -3.34
C CYS A 33 20.40 1.91 -2.42
N LEU A 34 19.73 1.99 -1.27
CA LEU A 34 19.41 0.78 -0.51
C LEU A 34 18.35 0.00 -1.30
N PRO A 35 18.60 -1.28 -1.66
CA PRO A 35 17.60 -2.10 -2.30
C PRO A 35 16.40 -2.21 -1.34
N GLN A 36 15.25 -1.71 -1.77
CA GLN A 36 14.00 -2.00 -1.08
C GLN A 36 13.82 -3.51 -1.14
N THR A 37 13.61 -4.14 0.01
CA THR A 37 13.45 -5.59 0.03
C THR A 37 12.12 -5.93 -0.62
N ALA A 38 12.12 -6.83 -1.61
CA ALA A 38 10.91 -7.28 -2.34
C ALA A 38 9.75 -7.69 -1.40
N GLY A 39 10.09 -8.13 -0.19
CA GLY A 39 9.09 -8.46 0.83
C GLY A 39 8.32 -7.26 1.39
N ALA A 40 8.97 -6.09 1.52
CA ALA A 40 8.28 -4.87 1.98
C ALA A 40 7.29 -4.36 0.93
N ASP A 41 7.64 -4.48 -0.35
CA ASP A 41 6.76 -4.11 -1.46
C ASP A 41 5.53 -5.03 -1.53
N MET A 42 5.69 -6.35 -1.38
CA MET A 42 4.59 -7.32 -1.32
C MET A 42 3.60 -7.00 -0.18
N ILE A 43 4.10 -6.65 1.01
CA ILE A 43 3.26 -6.29 2.16
C ILE A 43 2.49 -4.99 1.87
N ALA A 44 3.15 -3.99 1.30
CA ALA A 44 2.52 -2.71 0.97
C ALA A 44 1.45 -2.86 -0.10
N GLU A 45 1.71 -3.65 -1.15
CA GLU A 45 0.75 -3.98 -2.21
C GLU A 45 -0.42 -4.78 -1.65
N GLY A 46 -0.16 -5.80 -0.83
CA GLY A 46 -1.20 -6.58 -0.18
C GLY A 46 -2.10 -5.73 0.72
N ARG A 47 -1.51 -4.80 1.47
CA ARG A 47 -2.26 -3.82 2.26
C ARG A 47 -3.17 -2.94 1.39
N ALA A 48 -2.69 -2.50 0.23
CA ALA A 48 -3.49 -1.69 -0.69
C ALA A 48 -4.67 -2.48 -1.26
N ILE A 49 -4.46 -3.72 -1.70
CA ILE A 49 -5.51 -4.62 -2.18
C ILE A 49 -6.57 -4.86 -1.09
N VAL A 50 -6.13 -5.15 0.13
CA VAL A 50 -7.04 -5.34 1.28
C VAL A 50 -7.83 -4.07 1.59
N ALA A 51 -7.18 -2.91 1.55
CA ALA A 51 -7.83 -1.63 1.80
C ALA A 51 -8.93 -1.33 0.77
N GLU A 52 -8.68 -1.62 -0.50
CA GLU A 52 -9.60 -1.35 -1.59
C GLU A 52 -10.78 -2.33 -1.63
N HIS A 53 -10.50 -3.62 -1.45
CA HIS A 53 -11.48 -4.65 -1.77
C HIS A 53 -12.13 -5.33 -0.55
N CYS A 54 -11.44 -5.37 0.61
CA CYS A 54 -11.91 -6.15 1.75
C CYS A 54 -12.61 -5.30 2.83
N THR A 55 -12.23 -4.03 2.97
CA THR A 55 -12.69 -3.17 4.06
C THR A 55 -14.18 -2.82 3.99
N ARG A 56 -14.82 -3.01 2.85
CA ARG A 56 -16.27 -2.83 2.71
C ARG A 56 -17.05 -3.79 3.61
N CYS A 57 -16.57 -5.01 3.79
CA CYS A 57 -17.23 -6.05 4.56
C CYS A 57 -16.48 -6.44 5.83
N HIS A 58 -15.15 -6.46 5.80
CA HIS A 58 -14.32 -6.88 6.91
C HIS A 58 -13.76 -5.71 7.71
N VAL A 59 -13.67 -5.87 9.01
CA VAL A 59 -12.84 -5.02 9.87
C VAL A 59 -11.39 -5.46 9.72
N VAL A 60 -10.53 -4.53 9.30
CA VAL A 60 -9.08 -4.71 9.22
C VAL A 60 -8.45 -3.73 10.21
N PRO A 61 -7.75 -4.20 11.27
CA PRO A 61 -7.42 -3.39 12.45
C PRO A 61 -6.77 -2.05 12.15
N GLU A 62 -5.81 -2.02 11.25
CA GLU A 62 -5.00 -0.82 10.96
C GLU A 62 -5.55 0.04 9.81
N ILE A 63 -6.61 -0.42 9.14
CA ILE A 63 -7.16 0.26 7.97
C ILE A 63 -8.53 0.85 8.29
N ASN A 64 -9.47 0.04 8.79
CA ASN A 64 -10.83 0.45 9.10
C ASN A 64 -11.34 -0.14 10.43
N PRO A 65 -10.72 0.17 11.59
CA PRO A 65 -11.01 -0.47 12.86
C PRO A 65 -12.46 -0.32 13.36
N LYS A 66 -13.21 0.61 12.77
CA LYS A 66 -14.62 0.88 13.08
C LYS A 66 -15.54 0.66 11.89
N GLY A 67 -15.04 0.07 10.80
CA GLY A 67 -15.80 -0.20 9.58
C GLY A 67 -16.28 -1.64 9.48
N GLY A 68 -16.60 -2.04 8.24
CA GLY A 68 -17.04 -3.39 7.93
C GLY A 68 -18.53 -3.64 8.24
N ILE A 69 -18.92 -4.90 8.15
CA ILE A 69 -20.28 -5.38 8.44
C ILE A 69 -20.20 -6.21 9.72
N GLU A 70 -21.06 -5.93 10.70
CA GLU A 70 -21.02 -6.55 12.03
C GLU A 70 -21.04 -8.09 12.00
N SER A 71 -21.78 -8.67 11.06
CA SER A 71 -21.86 -10.13 10.91
C SER A 71 -20.66 -10.74 10.17
N THR A 72 -19.71 -9.93 9.69
CA THR A 72 -18.56 -10.41 8.93
C THR A 72 -17.34 -10.51 9.85
N PRO A 73 -16.63 -11.67 9.85
CA PRO A 73 -15.46 -11.84 10.71
C PRO A 73 -14.37 -10.80 10.43
N SER A 74 -13.79 -10.20 11.47
CA SER A 74 -12.66 -9.33 11.33
C SER A 74 -11.39 -10.12 10.93
N PHE A 75 -10.43 -9.47 10.27
CA PHE A 75 -9.14 -10.08 9.94
C PHE A 75 -8.41 -10.57 11.19
N LYS A 76 -8.42 -9.76 12.27
CA LYS A 76 -7.85 -10.17 13.55
C LYS A 76 -8.56 -11.41 14.11
N GLY A 77 -9.88 -11.44 14.10
CA GLY A 77 -10.65 -12.60 14.54
C GLY A 77 -10.33 -13.87 13.74
N MET A 78 -10.20 -13.74 12.42
CA MET A 78 -9.81 -14.85 11.56
C MET A 78 -8.38 -15.33 11.85
N LYS A 79 -7.43 -14.45 12.17
CA LYS A 79 -6.04 -14.83 12.54
C LYS A 79 -5.94 -15.72 13.77
N HIS A 80 -6.94 -15.73 14.66
CA HIS A 80 -6.98 -16.63 15.81
C HIS A 80 -7.39 -18.06 15.46
N LEU A 81 -7.94 -18.31 14.28
CA LEU A 81 -8.30 -19.67 13.84
C LEU A 81 -7.05 -20.48 13.54
N ALA A 82 -7.07 -21.78 13.86
CA ALA A 82 -5.94 -22.66 13.59
C ALA A 82 -5.62 -22.79 12.09
N ASP A 83 -6.65 -22.71 11.25
CA ASP A 83 -6.59 -22.85 9.80
C ASP A 83 -6.64 -21.49 9.07
N TRP A 84 -6.35 -20.38 9.75
CA TRP A 84 -6.48 -19.03 9.22
C TRP A 84 -5.76 -18.84 7.87
N ARG A 85 -4.52 -19.37 7.74
CA ARG A 85 -3.74 -19.23 6.52
C ARG A 85 -4.46 -19.86 5.34
N ARG A 86 -4.93 -21.10 5.51
CA ARG A 86 -5.69 -21.80 4.50
C ARG A 86 -6.97 -21.04 4.09
N ARG A 87 -7.65 -20.42 5.04
CA ARG A 87 -8.85 -19.63 4.74
C ARG A 87 -8.53 -18.42 3.88
N PHE A 88 -7.42 -17.73 4.12
CA PHE A 88 -6.97 -16.63 3.28
C PHE A 88 -6.42 -17.08 1.93
N GLU A 89 -5.84 -18.28 1.82
CA GLU A 89 -5.39 -18.83 0.55
C GLU A 89 -6.54 -19.15 -0.41
N VAL A 90 -7.69 -19.57 0.11
CA VAL A 90 -8.81 -20.05 -0.70
C VAL A 90 -10.10 -19.26 -0.48
N PHE A 91 -10.03 -18.06 0.09
CA PHE A 91 -11.24 -17.29 0.44
C PHE A 91 -12.19 -17.10 -0.74
N PHE A 92 -11.65 -16.92 -1.94
CA PHE A 92 -12.42 -16.76 -3.18
C PHE A 92 -13.31 -17.97 -3.52
N THR A 93 -13.07 -19.14 -2.90
CA THR A 93 -13.92 -20.34 -3.04
C THR A 93 -14.93 -20.48 -1.89
N LEU A 94 -14.79 -19.67 -0.84
CA LEU A 94 -15.65 -19.76 0.36
C LEU A 94 -16.80 -18.75 0.27
N PRO A 95 -18.06 -19.17 0.44
CA PRO A 95 -19.18 -18.23 0.44
C PRO A 95 -19.02 -17.09 1.47
N PRO A 96 -19.40 -15.87 1.13
CA PRO A 96 -20.05 -15.43 -0.11
C PRO A 96 -19.12 -15.02 -1.25
N HIS A 97 -17.79 -15.14 -1.11
CA HIS A 97 -16.79 -14.58 -2.03
C HIS A 97 -16.93 -15.04 -3.50
N PRO A 98 -17.29 -16.31 -3.82
CA PRO A 98 -17.44 -16.70 -5.23
C PRO A 98 -18.45 -15.85 -6.03
N ALA A 99 -19.38 -15.19 -5.35
CA ALA A 99 -20.34 -14.29 -5.99
C ALA A 99 -19.76 -12.88 -6.23
N LEU A 100 -18.62 -12.55 -5.63
CA LEU A 100 -18.07 -11.20 -5.56
C LEU A 100 -16.66 -11.11 -6.15
N VAL A 101 -15.89 -12.20 -6.05
CA VAL A 101 -14.46 -12.24 -6.36
C VAL A 101 -14.19 -13.31 -7.40
N SER A 102 -13.42 -12.96 -8.41
CA SER A 102 -12.83 -13.92 -9.36
C SER A 102 -11.30 -13.83 -9.34
N VAL A 103 -10.65 -14.98 -9.48
CA VAL A 103 -9.20 -15.10 -9.57
C VAL A 103 -8.83 -15.55 -10.97
N ALA A 104 -8.02 -14.78 -11.67
CA ALA A 104 -7.63 -15.04 -13.05
C ALA A 104 -6.99 -16.44 -13.20
N GLY A 105 -7.49 -17.23 -14.14
CA GLY A 105 -7.00 -18.57 -14.40
C GLY A 105 -7.48 -19.66 -13.42
N ILE A 106 -8.24 -19.31 -12.37
CA ILE A 106 -8.76 -20.27 -11.37
C ILE A 106 -10.28 -20.24 -11.30
N SER A 107 -10.88 -19.04 -11.18
CA SER A 107 -12.33 -18.91 -11.06
C SER A 107 -13.01 -19.11 -12.41
N GLU A 108 -14.19 -19.74 -12.38
CA GLU A 108 -15.05 -19.80 -13.56
C GLU A 108 -15.52 -18.38 -13.93
N GLU A 109 -15.72 -18.16 -15.24
CA GLU A 109 -16.24 -16.89 -15.72
C GLU A 109 -17.66 -16.66 -15.18
N ARG A 110 -17.89 -15.47 -14.61
CA ARG A 110 -19.19 -15.13 -14.06
C ARG A 110 -20.26 -15.10 -15.16
N ASP A 111 -21.43 -15.63 -14.86
CA ASP A 111 -22.61 -15.53 -15.71
C ASP A 111 -23.05 -14.06 -15.86
N LYS A 112 -22.72 -13.47 -17.01
CA LYS A 112 -23.04 -12.06 -17.33
C LYS A 112 -24.53 -11.78 -17.53
N SER A 113 -25.35 -12.84 -17.65
CA SER A 113 -26.81 -12.70 -17.74
C SER A 113 -27.47 -12.35 -16.39
N ARG A 114 -26.76 -12.57 -15.29
CA ARG A 114 -27.27 -12.27 -13.94
C ARG A 114 -26.92 -10.83 -13.55
N PRO A 115 -27.90 -10.04 -13.05
CA PRO A 115 -27.62 -8.70 -12.57
C PRO A 115 -26.55 -8.73 -11.47
N ALA A 116 -25.50 -7.93 -11.64
CA ALA A 116 -24.50 -7.74 -10.61
C ALA A 116 -24.97 -6.62 -9.67
N PHE A 117 -25.33 -6.97 -8.44
CA PHE A 117 -25.64 -5.98 -7.41
C PHE A 117 -24.36 -5.31 -6.85
N VAL A 118 -23.21 -5.91 -7.09
CA VAL A 118 -21.88 -5.42 -6.67
C VAL A 118 -20.91 -5.63 -7.81
N GLU A 119 -20.03 -4.66 -8.03
CA GLU A 119 -18.95 -4.79 -8.99
C GLU A 119 -18.05 -5.98 -8.63
N GLU A 120 -17.67 -6.75 -9.65
CA GLU A 120 -16.82 -7.93 -9.48
C GLU A 120 -15.38 -7.51 -9.14
N ILE A 121 -14.85 -8.06 -8.07
CA ILE A 121 -13.44 -7.91 -7.68
C ILE A 121 -12.63 -8.94 -8.46
N LYS A 122 -11.71 -8.46 -9.30
CA LYS A 122 -10.82 -9.31 -10.10
C LYS A 122 -9.43 -9.31 -9.50
N LEU A 123 -8.96 -10.48 -9.11
CA LEU A 123 -7.65 -10.68 -8.54
C LEU A 123 -6.81 -11.63 -9.42
N SER A 124 -5.51 -11.53 -9.32
CA SER A 124 -4.56 -12.51 -9.82
C SER A 124 -4.15 -13.49 -8.71
N VAL A 125 -3.46 -14.56 -9.07
CA VAL A 125 -2.85 -15.47 -8.08
C VAL A 125 -1.82 -14.72 -7.23
N ASP A 126 -1.01 -13.86 -7.84
CA ASP A 126 -0.02 -13.05 -7.14
C ASP A 126 -0.66 -12.10 -6.11
N ASP A 127 -1.90 -11.63 -6.35
CA ASP A 127 -2.61 -10.79 -5.40
C ASP A 127 -3.01 -11.57 -4.14
N ILE A 128 -3.28 -12.87 -4.26
CA ILE A 128 -3.50 -13.74 -3.10
C ILE A 128 -2.24 -13.81 -2.24
N ASP A 129 -1.07 -13.97 -2.86
CA ASP A 129 0.20 -14.02 -2.15
C ASP A 129 0.51 -12.69 -1.46
N ARG A 130 0.22 -11.56 -2.12
CA ARG A 130 0.35 -10.21 -1.54
C ARG A 130 -0.57 -10.02 -0.35
N ILE A 131 -1.84 -10.42 -0.49
CA ILE A 131 -2.81 -10.39 0.61
C ILE A 131 -2.30 -11.21 1.80
N LEU A 132 -1.81 -12.42 1.56
CA LEU A 132 -1.23 -13.28 2.60
C LEU A 132 -0.02 -12.63 3.28
N ALA A 133 0.89 -12.03 2.52
CA ALA A 133 2.04 -11.33 3.07
C ALA A 133 1.62 -10.20 4.02
N TYR A 134 0.60 -9.41 3.66
CA TYR A 134 0.05 -8.39 4.55
C TYR A 134 -0.65 -9.00 5.77
N VAL A 135 -1.49 -10.01 5.58
CA VAL A 135 -2.22 -10.69 6.68
C VAL A 135 -1.24 -11.31 7.69
N ASP A 136 -0.08 -11.79 7.25
CA ASP A 136 0.96 -12.30 8.16
C ASP A 136 1.44 -11.26 9.16
N THR A 137 1.43 -9.97 8.81
CA THR A 137 1.82 -8.86 9.70
C THR A 137 0.80 -8.53 10.77
N ILE A 138 -0.46 -8.96 10.62
CA ILE A 138 -1.52 -8.70 11.61
C ILE A 138 -1.28 -9.55 12.85
N GLU A 139 -1.18 -8.92 13.99
CA GLU A 139 -1.04 -9.60 15.28
C GLU A 139 -2.29 -10.42 15.63
N LYS A 140 -2.07 -11.56 16.32
CA LYS A 140 -3.14 -12.40 16.86
C LYS A 140 -3.77 -11.79 18.10
#